data_60edc713e0584ecaccdacb0325043ca8
#
_entry.id   60edc713e0584ecaccdacb0325043ca8
#
_cell.length_a   1.000
_cell.length_b   1.000
_cell.length_c   1.000
_cell.angle_alpha   90.00
_cell.angle_beta   90.00
_cell.angle_gamma   90.00
#
_symmetry.space_group_name_H-M   'P 1'
#
loop_
_entity.id
_entity.type
_entity.pdbx_description
1 polymer ?
#
loop_
_entity_poly.entity_id
_entity_poly.type
_entity_poly.pdbx_seq_one_letter_code
_entity_poly.pdbx_strand_id
1 'polypeptide(L)'
;MRQLLRISAPAIFILVLILYKNFANSKLLNVDNYPIWMIDKAGVQTHQTSGICFLGISKKNGLKQFAVADDDGHIERIELDEKQNPPSINIIPIVFSDTVESFFKQFKKRDFEEITYNKKSERLYITIEGFAQDWKTREFKNYEGVFELTYDKDYYNFDTILTVKKLPIPDTLFTYTQANCSFEGLAVTDNNFFLGLENIQTPVGSFTDSTVIYVLNRKDFTKIHTIRMKPYNIITVCGLYAKDDFNLYGVDRNSKNMFHLTLDSNFIVTDAKIIEMDLPVPGHPDINNITAFPVESITMDDVGRFYCTIDPWEDYYKPDPLDKKRLTFEELTMFQKFVPILFKFQSSF
;
A
#
# COMPACT_ATOMS: atom_id res chain seq x y z
N MET A 1 -5.43 3.31 -61.02
CA MET A 1 -4.02 3.02 -60.69
C MET A 1 -3.84 3.24 -59.16
N ARG A 2 -3.83 2.17 -58.36
CA ARG A 2 -3.56 2.24 -56.92
C ARG A 2 -2.08 1.98 -56.71
N GLN A 3 -1.31 2.99 -56.32
CA GLN A 3 0.07 2.78 -55.84
C GLN A 3 0.02 2.18 -54.44
N LEU A 4 0.37 0.91 -54.31
CA LEU A 4 0.67 0.27 -53.05
C LEU A 4 2.04 0.72 -52.59
N LEU A 5 2.10 1.53 -51.55
CA LEU A 5 3.37 1.81 -50.84
C LEU A 5 3.93 0.48 -50.29
N ARG A 6 5.00 -0.01 -50.92
CA ARG A 6 5.82 -1.12 -50.38
C ARG A 6 6.70 -0.56 -49.28
N ILE A 7 6.26 -0.68 -48.01
CA ILE A 7 7.14 -0.46 -46.87
C ILE A 7 8.09 -1.65 -46.82
N SER A 8 9.39 -1.41 -46.87
CA SER A 8 10.38 -2.46 -46.85
C SER A 8 10.47 -3.13 -45.47
N ALA A 9 10.65 -4.44 -45.43
CA ALA A 9 10.78 -5.23 -44.20
C ALA A 9 11.75 -4.63 -43.15
N PRO A 10 12.92 -4.05 -43.50
CA PRO A 10 13.79 -3.39 -42.54
C PRO A 10 13.18 -2.15 -41.89
N ALA A 11 12.33 -1.39 -42.60
CA ALA A 11 11.68 -0.21 -42.01
C ALA A 11 10.64 -0.59 -40.95
N ILE A 12 9.93 -1.71 -41.14
CA ILE A 12 9.00 -2.25 -40.12
C ILE A 12 9.77 -2.75 -38.92
N PHE A 13 10.93 -3.43 -39.11
CA PHE A 13 11.76 -3.93 -38.03
C PHE A 13 12.39 -2.81 -37.19
N ILE A 14 12.84 -1.72 -37.82
CA ILE A 14 13.33 -0.53 -37.14
C ILE A 14 12.21 0.18 -36.37
N LEU A 15 11.01 0.27 -36.93
CA LEU A 15 9.85 0.87 -36.26
C LEU A 15 9.41 0.05 -35.03
N VAL A 16 9.42 -1.28 -35.16
CA VAL A 16 9.13 -2.20 -34.04
C VAL A 16 10.23 -2.11 -32.97
N LEU A 17 11.50 -2.00 -33.34
CA LEU A 17 12.62 -1.81 -32.41
C LEU A 17 12.57 -0.43 -31.71
N ILE A 18 12.16 0.62 -32.42
CA ILE A 18 11.98 1.97 -31.85
C ILE A 18 10.77 1.97 -30.91
N LEU A 19 9.67 1.33 -31.29
CA LEU A 19 8.51 1.15 -30.40
C LEU A 19 8.89 0.29 -29.18
N TYR A 20 9.62 -0.80 -29.36
CA TYR A 20 10.09 -1.65 -28.27
C TYR A 20 11.09 -0.94 -27.35
N LYS A 21 11.98 -0.08 -27.87
CA LYS A 21 12.89 0.74 -27.06
C LYS A 21 12.19 1.86 -26.30
N ASN A 22 11.06 2.38 -26.82
CA ASN A 22 10.27 3.39 -26.10
C ASN A 22 9.33 2.77 -25.05
N PHE A 23 9.09 1.45 -25.09
CA PHE A 23 8.41 0.70 -24.02
C PHE A 23 9.40 0.14 -22.97
N ALA A 24 10.70 0.23 -23.22
CA ALA A 24 11.71 -0.24 -22.28
C ALA A 24 11.98 0.86 -21.23
N ASN A 25 11.47 0.66 -20.02
CA ASN A 25 11.90 1.26 -18.77
C ASN A 25 11.52 2.72 -18.48
N SER A 26 10.25 3.09 -18.55
CA SER A 26 9.80 4.22 -17.76
C SER A 26 9.60 3.75 -16.31
N LYS A 27 10.53 4.11 -15.40
CA LYS A 27 10.33 3.94 -13.97
C LYS A 27 9.46 5.07 -13.43
N LEU A 28 8.65 4.76 -12.43
CA LEU A 28 7.95 5.76 -11.66
C LEU A 28 8.95 6.43 -10.71
N LEU A 29 9.30 7.68 -11.01
CA LEU A 29 10.31 8.43 -10.26
C LEU A 29 9.69 9.20 -9.11
N ASN A 30 10.42 9.28 -8.00
CA ASN A 30 10.06 10.15 -6.90
C ASN A 30 10.04 11.62 -7.35
N VAL A 31 9.22 12.43 -6.69
CA VAL A 31 9.29 13.89 -6.81
C VAL A 31 10.51 14.41 -6.05
N ASP A 32 10.93 15.64 -6.37
CA ASP A 32 12.07 16.28 -5.70
C ASP A 32 11.92 16.25 -4.18
N ASN A 33 13.05 16.06 -3.50
CA ASN A 33 13.16 15.95 -2.04
C ASN A 33 12.52 14.70 -1.40
N TYR A 34 12.13 13.71 -2.21
CA TYR A 34 11.72 12.38 -1.76
C TYR A 34 12.66 11.30 -2.31
N PRO A 35 12.73 10.14 -1.63
CA PRO A 35 11.99 9.75 -0.42
C PRO A 35 12.53 10.39 0.87
N ILE A 36 11.76 10.26 1.96
CA ILE A 36 12.16 10.72 3.31
C ILE A 36 11.99 9.60 4.34
N TRP A 37 12.80 9.64 5.40
CA TRP A 37 12.66 8.76 6.56
C TRP A 37 11.40 9.11 7.35
N MET A 38 10.67 8.09 7.81
CA MET A 38 9.47 8.25 8.63
C MET A 38 9.84 8.38 10.12
N ILE A 39 10.59 9.42 10.41
CA ILE A 39 11.00 9.82 11.76
C ILE A 39 10.83 11.33 11.90
N ASP A 40 10.29 11.79 13.03
CA ASP A 40 10.12 13.20 13.28
C ASP A 40 11.35 13.86 13.94
N LYS A 41 11.30 15.18 14.13
CA LYS A 41 12.41 15.93 14.75
C LYS A 41 12.65 15.58 16.23
N ALA A 42 11.68 14.97 16.91
CA ALA A 42 11.82 14.50 18.29
C ALA A 42 12.40 13.09 18.36
N GLY A 43 12.60 12.44 17.23
CA GLY A 43 13.09 11.08 17.12
C GLY A 43 11.99 10.01 17.27
N VAL A 44 10.72 10.41 17.22
CA VAL A 44 9.59 9.48 17.12
C VAL A 44 9.53 8.95 15.70
N GLN A 45 9.42 7.64 15.55
CA GLN A 45 9.32 6.97 14.25
C GLN A 45 8.06 6.10 14.19
N THR A 46 7.57 5.85 12.97
CA THR A 46 6.65 4.73 12.74
C THR A 46 7.44 3.42 12.76
N HIS A 47 6.76 2.31 12.95
CA HIS A 47 7.36 0.98 12.92
C HIS A 47 6.88 0.24 11.65
N GLN A 48 6.99 -1.02 11.56
CA GLN A 48 6.58 -1.91 10.45
C GLN A 48 5.31 -1.46 9.72
N THR A 49 5.45 -0.45 8.85
CA THR A 49 4.36 0.32 8.25
C THR A 49 3.72 -0.44 7.10
N SER A 50 2.58 -1.08 7.33
CA SER A 50 1.88 -1.89 6.34
C SER A 50 0.81 -1.12 5.57
N GLY A 51 0.17 -0.10 6.19
CA GLY A 51 -0.90 0.66 5.56
C GLY A 51 -0.72 2.18 5.65
N ILE A 52 -1.15 2.92 4.60
CA ILE A 52 -1.22 4.38 4.61
C ILE A 52 -2.48 4.90 3.91
N CYS A 53 -3.19 5.86 4.50
CA CYS A 53 -4.24 6.58 3.80
C CYS A 53 -4.17 8.10 4.01
N PHE A 54 -4.52 8.85 2.96
CA PHE A 54 -4.62 10.31 3.01
C PHE A 54 -5.93 10.74 3.67
N LEU A 55 -5.83 11.47 4.77
CA LEU A 55 -6.98 11.98 5.54
C LEU A 55 -7.46 13.35 5.05
N GLY A 56 -6.57 14.12 4.41
CA GLY A 56 -6.86 15.47 3.94
C GLY A 56 -5.84 16.51 4.41
N ILE A 57 -6.24 17.79 4.36
CA ILE A 57 -5.44 18.91 4.84
C ILE A 57 -5.97 19.36 6.19
N SER A 58 -5.09 19.43 7.18
CA SER A 58 -5.41 19.96 8.51
C SER A 58 -5.93 21.40 8.44
N LYS A 59 -7.11 21.64 8.98
CA LYS A 59 -7.67 22.98 9.09
C LYS A 59 -6.92 23.86 10.11
N LYS A 60 -6.19 23.22 11.03
CA LYS A 60 -5.46 23.92 12.11
C LYS A 60 -4.17 24.53 11.61
N ASN A 61 -3.39 23.80 10.79
CA ASN A 61 -2.03 24.20 10.41
C ASN A 61 -1.77 24.12 8.89
N GLY A 62 -2.72 23.64 8.10
CA GLY A 62 -2.61 23.51 6.65
C GLY A 62 -1.66 22.39 6.18
N LEU A 63 -1.26 21.48 7.08
CA LEU A 63 -0.40 20.36 6.74
C LEU A 63 -1.22 19.20 6.17
N LYS A 64 -0.61 18.39 5.31
CA LYS A 64 -1.20 17.13 4.86
C LYS A 64 -1.23 16.14 6.01
N GLN A 65 -2.35 15.44 6.16
CA GLN A 65 -2.52 14.41 7.19
C GLN A 65 -2.71 13.04 6.54
N PHE A 66 -2.03 12.07 7.10
CA PHE A 66 -2.17 10.66 6.76
C PHE A 66 -2.42 9.85 8.03
N ALA A 67 -3.17 8.76 7.93
CA ALA A 67 -3.12 7.69 8.91
C ALA A 67 -2.24 6.57 8.39
N VAL A 68 -1.47 5.98 9.28
CA VAL A 68 -0.57 4.86 9.03
C VAL A 68 -0.91 3.76 10.01
N ALA A 69 -1.01 2.53 9.54
CA ALA A 69 -1.18 1.33 10.35
C ALA A 69 0.11 0.50 10.33
N ASP A 70 0.38 -0.21 11.41
CA ASP A 70 1.55 -1.08 11.56
C ASP A 70 1.19 -2.50 12.04
N ASP A 71 2.09 -3.46 11.82
CA ASP A 71 1.95 -4.86 12.21
C ASP A 71 1.93 -5.08 13.73
N ASP A 72 2.37 -4.09 14.52
CA ASP A 72 2.33 -4.14 15.98
C ASP A 72 0.95 -3.70 16.52
N GLY A 73 0.06 -3.30 15.63
CA GLY A 73 -1.33 -2.95 15.93
C GLY A 73 -1.50 -1.54 16.45
N HIS A 74 -0.68 -0.61 15.97
CA HIS A 74 -0.83 0.81 16.22
C HIS A 74 -1.36 1.52 14.97
N ILE A 75 -1.90 2.68 15.19
CA ILE A 75 -2.23 3.63 14.13
C ILE A 75 -1.64 4.96 14.52
N GLU A 76 -0.88 5.56 13.62
CA GLU A 76 -0.34 6.91 13.80
C GLU A 76 -0.95 7.87 12.80
N ARG A 77 -1.08 9.12 13.23
CA ARG A 77 -1.32 10.25 12.33
C ARG A 77 0.01 10.91 11.97
N ILE A 78 0.27 11.03 10.68
CA ILE A 78 1.40 11.78 10.16
C ILE A 78 0.92 13.13 9.66
N GLU A 79 1.55 14.22 10.14
CA GLU A 79 1.42 15.57 9.59
C GLU A 79 2.67 15.88 8.76
N LEU A 80 2.49 16.12 7.47
CA LEU A 80 3.56 16.34 6.50
C LEU A 80 3.65 17.83 6.11
N ASP A 81 4.79 18.45 6.40
CA ASP A 81 5.13 19.82 5.98
C ASP A 81 6.05 19.80 4.76
N GLU A 82 5.46 19.97 3.59
CA GLU A 82 6.18 20.03 2.31
C GLU A 82 6.77 21.42 1.99
N LYS A 83 6.58 22.42 2.85
CA LYS A 83 7.21 23.73 2.68
C LYS A 83 8.66 23.74 3.16
N GLN A 84 9.05 22.74 3.93
CA GLN A 84 10.44 22.55 4.36
C GLN A 84 11.23 21.80 3.29
N ASN A 85 12.54 21.96 3.30
CA ASN A 85 13.45 21.25 2.40
C ASN A 85 14.62 20.65 3.22
N PRO A 86 14.72 19.33 3.39
CA PRO A 86 13.75 18.32 2.98
C PRO A 86 12.40 18.46 3.69
N PRO A 87 11.31 17.88 3.17
CA PRO A 87 10.02 17.81 3.85
C PRO A 87 10.17 17.22 5.25
N SER A 88 9.38 17.71 6.20
CA SER A 88 9.39 17.19 7.56
C SER A 88 8.05 16.58 7.94
N ILE A 89 8.10 15.57 8.79
CA ILE A 89 6.91 14.94 9.35
C ILE A 89 6.83 15.17 10.85
N ASN A 90 5.61 15.12 11.37
CA ASN A 90 5.31 15.03 12.78
C ASN A 90 4.43 13.78 12.97
N ILE A 91 4.81 12.90 13.89
CA ILE A 91 4.17 11.60 14.12
C ILE A 91 3.41 11.68 15.43
N ILE A 92 2.11 11.40 15.37
CA ILE A 92 1.19 11.52 16.49
C ILE A 92 0.49 10.17 16.66
N PRO A 93 0.76 9.42 17.74
CA PRO A 93 0.04 8.19 18.02
C PRO A 93 -1.47 8.44 18.13
N ILE A 94 -2.27 7.60 17.49
CA ILE A 94 -3.72 7.60 17.63
C ILE A 94 -4.09 6.69 18.81
N VAL A 95 -4.78 7.26 19.80
CA VAL A 95 -5.16 6.54 21.00
C VAL A 95 -6.42 5.69 20.73
N PHE A 96 -6.45 4.48 21.25
CA PHE A 96 -7.65 3.65 21.26
C PHE A 96 -8.44 3.87 22.55
N SER A 97 -9.77 4.03 22.45
CA SER A 97 -10.63 4.07 23.62
C SER A 97 -10.60 2.73 24.37
N ASP A 98 -10.99 2.72 25.64
CA ASP A 98 -11.05 1.49 26.45
C ASP A 98 -11.89 0.38 25.79
N THR A 99 -12.94 0.77 25.06
CA THR A 99 -13.79 -0.17 24.31
C THR A 99 -13.01 -0.83 23.18
N VAL A 100 -12.22 -0.06 22.42
CA VAL A 100 -11.42 -0.55 21.30
C VAL A 100 -10.27 -1.41 21.84
N GLU A 101 -9.58 -0.95 22.89
CA GLU A 101 -8.54 -1.73 23.56
C GLU A 101 -9.07 -3.07 24.06
N SER A 102 -10.24 -3.06 24.68
CA SER A 102 -10.88 -4.29 25.19
C SER A 102 -11.27 -5.24 24.06
N PHE A 103 -11.69 -4.71 22.91
CA PHE A 103 -11.96 -5.52 21.72
C PHE A 103 -10.68 -6.19 21.20
N PHE A 104 -9.58 -5.46 21.07
CA PHE A 104 -8.34 -6.01 20.53
C PHE A 104 -7.55 -6.90 21.51
N LYS A 105 -7.86 -6.87 22.82
CA LYS A 105 -7.24 -7.79 23.80
C LYS A 105 -7.46 -9.27 23.49
N GLN A 106 -8.49 -9.62 22.72
CA GLN A 106 -8.72 -11.00 22.30
C GLN A 106 -7.80 -11.46 21.16
N PHE A 107 -7.15 -10.54 20.46
CA PHE A 107 -6.25 -10.85 19.36
C PHE A 107 -4.87 -11.23 19.90
N LYS A 108 -4.30 -12.33 19.40
CA LYS A 108 -2.95 -12.78 19.78
C LYS A 108 -1.87 -11.84 19.26
N LYS A 109 -2.03 -11.31 18.07
CA LYS A 109 -1.30 -10.23 17.43
C LYS A 109 -2.32 -9.29 16.81
N ARG A 110 -2.09 -8.01 16.84
CA ARG A 110 -2.90 -7.00 16.15
C ARG A 110 -2.20 -6.67 14.83
N ASP A 111 -2.17 -7.61 13.95
CA ASP A 111 -1.46 -7.56 12.67
C ASP A 111 -2.25 -6.68 11.69
N PHE A 112 -2.05 -5.36 11.77
CA PHE A 112 -2.77 -4.41 10.90
C PHE A 112 -2.00 -4.29 9.58
N GLU A 113 -2.68 -4.63 8.46
CA GLU A 113 -2.05 -4.64 7.15
C GLU A 113 -2.35 -3.35 6.37
N GLU A 114 -3.57 -3.09 6.01
CA GLU A 114 -3.91 -1.90 5.24
C GLU A 114 -4.87 -1.01 6.02
N ILE A 115 -4.76 0.30 5.82
CA ILE A 115 -5.70 1.29 6.32
C ILE A 115 -6.22 2.15 5.17
N THR A 116 -7.53 2.36 5.10
CA THR A 116 -8.13 3.23 4.09
C THR A 116 -9.19 4.14 4.70
N TYR A 117 -9.41 5.29 4.07
CA TYR A 117 -10.34 6.31 4.54
C TYR A 117 -11.41 6.63 3.50
N ASN A 118 -12.68 6.52 3.90
CA ASN A 118 -13.77 7.03 3.08
C ASN A 118 -14.20 8.41 3.57
N LYS A 119 -13.87 9.43 2.81
CA LYS A 119 -14.11 10.83 3.12
C LYS A 119 -15.60 11.18 3.28
N LYS A 120 -16.49 10.53 2.51
CA LYS A 120 -17.93 10.83 2.54
C LYS A 120 -18.61 10.31 3.79
N SER A 121 -18.27 9.08 4.22
CA SER A 121 -18.78 8.50 5.47
C SER A 121 -17.98 8.90 6.68
N GLU A 122 -16.80 9.48 6.49
CA GLU A 122 -15.83 9.78 7.53
C GLU A 122 -15.54 8.56 8.39
N ARG A 123 -15.15 7.45 7.73
CA ARG A 123 -14.78 6.18 8.37
C ARG A 123 -13.42 5.73 7.91
N LEU A 124 -12.67 5.20 8.87
CA LEU A 124 -11.46 4.43 8.58
C LEU A 124 -11.84 2.95 8.50
N TYR A 125 -11.13 2.23 7.67
CA TYR A 125 -11.23 0.78 7.56
C TYR A 125 -9.83 0.19 7.59
N ILE A 126 -9.67 -0.92 8.30
CA ILE A 126 -8.40 -1.66 8.36
C ILE A 126 -8.63 -3.12 7.99
N THR A 127 -7.63 -3.74 7.44
CA THR A 127 -7.50 -5.19 7.39
C THR A 127 -6.63 -5.66 8.56
N ILE A 128 -6.98 -6.81 9.10
CA ILE A 128 -6.20 -7.49 10.12
C ILE A 128 -5.93 -8.88 9.63
N GLU A 129 -4.66 -9.24 9.65
CA GLU A 129 -4.21 -10.57 9.34
C GLU A 129 -4.35 -11.49 10.57
N GLY A 130 -4.57 -12.77 10.32
CA GLY A 130 -4.73 -13.71 11.40
C GLY A 130 -3.40 -14.34 11.81
N PHE A 131 -3.02 -14.21 13.06
CA PHE A 131 -1.84 -14.84 13.61
C PHE A 131 -2.12 -16.23 14.16
N ALA A 132 -1.23 -17.20 13.87
CA ALA A 132 -1.22 -18.53 14.50
C ALA A 132 0.20 -18.92 14.89
N GLN A 133 0.39 -19.38 16.14
CA GLN A 133 1.66 -20.00 16.56
C GLN A 133 1.95 -21.29 15.83
N ASP A 134 0.90 -22.05 15.51
CA ASP A 134 0.98 -23.25 14.66
C ASP A 134 0.13 -22.99 13.40
N TRP A 135 0.79 -22.75 12.28
CA TRP A 135 0.17 -22.52 10.98
C TRP A 135 -0.75 -23.67 10.51
N LYS A 136 -0.65 -24.85 11.12
CA LYS A 136 -1.51 -26.01 10.84
C LYS A 136 -2.89 -25.88 11.46
N THR A 137 -3.01 -25.07 12.52
CA THR A 137 -4.25 -24.91 13.26
C THR A 137 -5.07 -23.85 12.54
N ARG A 138 -5.64 -23.57 11.81
CA ARG A 138 -6.44 -22.50 11.21
C ARG A 138 -7.08 -21.54 12.26
N GLU A 139 -6.51 -21.44 13.44
CA GLU A 139 -7.00 -20.52 14.50
C GLU A 139 -6.94 -19.05 14.08
N PHE A 140 -6.01 -18.70 13.20
CA PHE A 140 -5.87 -17.36 12.65
C PHE A 140 -7.16 -16.86 12.00
N LYS A 141 -8.01 -17.72 11.43
CA LYS A 141 -9.30 -17.38 10.83
C LYS A 141 -10.25 -16.64 11.78
N ASN A 142 -10.11 -16.83 13.07
CA ASN A 142 -10.98 -16.17 14.05
C ASN A 142 -10.65 -14.67 14.18
N TYR A 143 -9.43 -14.27 13.83
CA TYR A 143 -8.89 -12.93 14.08
C TYR A 143 -8.72 -12.12 12.81
N GLU A 144 -8.65 -12.75 11.64
CA GLU A 144 -8.57 -12.03 10.37
C GLU A 144 -9.86 -11.34 9.99
N GLY A 145 -9.80 -10.28 9.20
CA GLY A 145 -10.98 -9.62 8.66
C GLY A 145 -10.78 -8.16 8.29
N VAL A 146 -11.89 -7.54 7.92
CA VAL A 146 -11.98 -6.10 7.66
C VAL A 146 -12.76 -5.45 8.79
N PHE A 147 -12.27 -4.33 9.29
CA PHE A 147 -12.85 -3.64 10.43
C PHE A 147 -13.11 -2.18 10.09
N GLU A 148 -14.29 -1.69 10.49
CA GLU A 148 -14.65 -0.28 10.45
C GLU A 148 -14.27 0.37 11.77
N LEU A 149 -13.60 1.52 11.69
CA LEU A 149 -13.21 2.34 12.84
C LEU A 149 -13.93 3.68 12.80
N THR A 150 -14.39 4.13 13.96
CA THR A 150 -14.87 5.50 14.13
C THR A 150 -13.93 6.26 15.05
N TYR A 151 -13.78 7.55 14.78
CA TYR A 151 -12.91 8.43 15.55
C TYR A 151 -13.68 9.63 16.10
N ASP A 152 -13.07 10.35 17.05
CA ASP A 152 -13.66 11.56 17.62
C ASP A 152 -13.72 12.67 16.56
N LYS A 153 -14.92 13.20 16.34
CA LYS A 153 -15.17 14.23 15.32
C LYS A 153 -15.07 15.65 15.86
N ASP A 154 -15.13 15.85 17.17
CA ASP A 154 -15.22 17.17 17.78
C ASP A 154 -13.90 17.96 17.71
N TYR A 155 -12.83 17.22 17.54
CA TYR A 155 -11.51 17.79 17.28
C TYR A 155 -11.04 17.35 15.90
N TYR A 156 -11.09 18.14 14.88
CA TYR A 156 -10.56 17.90 13.52
C TYR A 156 -9.18 17.20 13.45
N ASN A 157 -8.85 16.48 14.49
CA ASN A 157 -7.66 15.72 14.72
C ASN A 157 -8.10 14.27 14.89
N PHE A 158 -7.65 13.39 14.01
CA PHE A 158 -7.82 11.94 14.13
C PHE A 158 -6.96 11.40 15.30
N ASP A 159 -7.26 11.78 16.54
CA ASP A 159 -6.40 11.50 17.68
C ASP A 159 -6.88 10.29 18.51
N THR A 160 -8.15 9.92 18.36
CA THR A 160 -8.75 8.84 19.16
C THR A 160 -9.71 8.00 18.33
N ILE A 161 -9.49 6.69 18.29
CA ILE A 161 -10.46 5.71 17.76
C ILE A 161 -11.46 5.36 18.87
N LEU A 162 -12.73 5.66 18.61
CA LEU A 162 -13.82 5.48 19.58
C LEU A 162 -14.45 4.11 19.53
N THR A 163 -14.63 3.54 18.34
CA THR A 163 -15.26 2.23 18.16
C THR A 163 -14.57 1.43 17.06
N VAL A 164 -14.67 0.12 17.19
CA VAL A 164 -14.25 -0.86 16.19
C VAL A 164 -15.39 -1.84 15.94
N LYS A 165 -15.60 -2.19 14.67
CA LYS A 165 -16.63 -3.15 14.26
C LYS A 165 -16.08 -4.05 13.15
N LYS A 166 -16.06 -5.37 13.38
CA LYS A 166 -15.78 -6.33 12.31
C LYS A 166 -16.90 -6.28 11.27
N LEU A 167 -16.53 -6.14 10.01
CA LEU A 167 -17.49 -6.15 8.91
C LEU A 167 -17.90 -7.60 8.57
N PRO A 168 -19.17 -7.84 8.18
CA PRO A 168 -19.64 -9.18 7.85
C PRO A 168 -19.24 -9.61 6.43
N ILE A 169 -17.94 -9.62 6.19
CA ILE A 169 -17.38 -10.10 4.93
C ILE A 169 -17.64 -11.61 4.81
N PRO A 170 -18.11 -12.11 3.66
CA PRO A 170 -18.42 -13.52 3.49
C PRO A 170 -17.21 -14.44 3.73
N ASP A 171 -17.35 -15.45 4.58
CA ASP A 171 -16.28 -16.40 4.93
C ASP A 171 -15.67 -17.09 3.72
N THR A 172 -16.43 -17.22 2.63
CA THR A 172 -15.94 -17.81 1.37
C THR A 172 -14.80 -17.02 0.72
N LEU A 173 -14.63 -15.73 1.05
CA LEU A 173 -13.54 -14.92 0.53
C LEU A 173 -12.21 -15.23 1.22
N PHE A 174 -12.28 -15.74 2.46
CA PHE A 174 -11.11 -16.15 3.22
C PHE A 174 -10.64 -17.60 2.94
N THR A 175 -11.11 -18.20 1.84
CA THR A 175 -10.75 -19.59 1.50
C THR A 175 -9.25 -19.74 1.22
N TYR A 176 -8.64 -18.72 0.63
CA TYR A 176 -7.23 -18.74 0.23
C TYR A 176 -6.30 -18.05 1.22
N THR A 177 -6.80 -17.41 2.28
CA THR A 177 -5.94 -16.79 3.28
C THR A 177 -5.23 -17.86 4.11
N GLN A 178 -4.00 -17.58 4.50
CA GLN A 178 -3.14 -18.39 5.35
C GLN A 178 -2.71 -17.54 6.56
N ALA A 179 -2.08 -18.17 7.54
CA ALA A 179 -1.42 -17.41 8.59
C ALA A 179 -0.29 -16.59 7.95
N ASN A 180 -0.24 -15.30 8.22
CA ASN A 180 0.72 -14.36 7.63
C ASN A 180 0.67 -14.32 6.09
N CYS A 181 -0.54 -14.39 5.53
CA CYS A 181 -0.83 -14.16 4.11
C CYS A 181 -2.35 -14.02 3.93
N SER A 182 -2.88 -12.84 4.12
CA SER A 182 -4.31 -12.54 4.06
C SER A 182 -4.61 -11.36 3.13
N PHE A 183 -5.50 -10.48 3.53
CA PHE A 183 -5.85 -9.27 2.78
C PHE A 183 -4.93 -8.12 3.16
N GLU A 184 -3.87 -7.92 2.39
CA GLU A 184 -2.96 -6.78 2.55
C GLU A 184 -3.41 -5.55 1.74
N GLY A 185 -4.26 -5.72 0.72
CA GLY A 185 -4.80 -4.60 -0.03
C GLY A 185 -6.24 -4.26 0.36
N LEU A 186 -6.52 -3.01 0.72
CA LEU A 186 -7.86 -2.53 1.02
C LEU A 186 -8.10 -1.14 0.43
N ALA A 187 -9.07 -1.02 -0.48
CA ALA A 187 -9.55 0.27 -0.95
C ALA A 187 -11.06 0.39 -0.80
N VAL A 188 -11.53 1.61 -0.58
CA VAL A 188 -12.95 1.90 -0.38
C VAL A 188 -13.39 3.09 -1.21
N THR A 189 -14.52 2.94 -1.91
CA THR A 189 -15.25 4.04 -2.55
C THR A 189 -16.57 4.30 -1.83
N ASP A 190 -17.40 5.15 -2.39
CA ASP A 190 -18.76 5.36 -1.86
C ASP A 190 -19.64 4.12 -2.01
N ASN A 191 -19.38 3.28 -3.01
CA ASN A 191 -20.23 2.16 -3.39
C ASN A 191 -19.60 0.79 -3.11
N ASN A 192 -18.27 0.68 -3.13
CA ASN A 192 -17.59 -0.61 -3.16
C ASN A 192 -16.40 -0.68 -2.19
N PHE A 193 -16.08 -1.91 -1.78
CA PHE A 193 -14.79 -2.30 -1.24
C PHE A 193 -14.02 -3.10 -2.30
N PHE A 194 -12.71 -2.91 -2.31
CA PHE A 194 -11.76 -3.71 -3.06
C PHE A 194 -10.82 -4.37 -2.06
N LEU A 195 -10.86 -5.71 -1.98
CA LEU A 195 -10.03 -6.49 -1.09
C LEU A 195 -8.99 -7.26 -1.89
N GLY A 196 -7.74 -6.89 -1.76
CA GLY A 196 -6.60 -7.55 -2.39
C GLY A 196 -6.04 -8.64 -1.49
N LEU A 197 -6.05 -9.87 -1.95
CA LEU A 197 -5.35 -10.96 -1.29
C LEU A 197 -3.85 -10.83 -1.62
N GLU A 198 -2.98 -10.90 -0.62
CA GLU A 198 -1.54 -10.83 -0.85
C GLU A 198 -1.10 -11.84 -1.92
N ASN A 199 -1.32 -13.11 -1.69
CA ASN A 199 -1.02 -14.17 -2.64
C ASN A 199 -1.89 -15.41 -2.41
N ILE A 200 -2.08 -16.21 -3.46
CA ILE A 200 -2.65 -17.57 -3.33
C ILE A 200 -1.48 -18.53 -3.15
N GLN A 201 -1.18 -18.85 -1.90
CA GLN A 201 -0.06 -19.72 -1.57
C GLN A 201 -0.35 -21.19 -1.91
N THR A 202 0.73 -21.94 -2.11
CA THR A 202 0.68 -23.41 -2.15
C THR A 202 0.34 -23.97 -0.76
N PRO A 203 -0.09 -25.25 -0.65
CA PRO A 203 -0.33 -25.86 0.66
C PRO A 203 0.88 -25.91 1.60
N VAL A 204 2.09 -25.66 1.09
CA VAL A 204 3.34 -25.61 1.87
C VAL A 204 3.81 -24.18 2.14
N GLY A 205 2.96 -23.16 1.88
CA GLY A 205 3.25 -21.77 2.18
C GLY A 205 4.13 -21.04 1.17
N SER A 206 4.38 -21.61 -0.02
CA SER A 206 5.13 -20.91 -1.05
C SER A 206 4.22 -20.05 -1.91
N PHE A 207 4.64 -18.84 -2.22
CA PHE A 207 3.93 -17.95 -3.13
C PHE A 207 3.79 -18.55 -4.52
N THR A 208 2.63 -18.31 -5.14
CA THR A 208 2.37 -18.64 -6.53
C THR A 208 2.44 -17.40 -7.41
N ASP A 209 2.24 -17.56 -8.72
CA ASP A 209 2.09 -16.46 -9.67
C ASP A 209 0.65 -15.90 -9.71
N SER A 210 -0.11 -16.02 -8.63
CA SER A 210 -1.55 -15.82 -8.65
C SER A 210 -2.04 -15.13 -7.38
N THR A 211 -2.77 -14.04 -7.58
CA THR A 211 -3.55 -13.38 -6.53
C THR A 211 -4.86 -12.83 -7.11
N VAL A 212 -5.73 -12.29 -6.27
CA VAL A 212 -7.05 -11.79 -6.65
C VAL A 212 -7.39 -10.51 -5.89
N ILE A 213 -8.23 -9.68 -6.51
CA ILE A 213 -8.92 -8.59 -5.85
C ILE A 213 -10.42 -8.90 -5.88
N TYR A 214 -11.06 -8.93 -4.73
CA TYR A 214 -12.50 -9.08 -4.62
C TYR A 214 -13.16 -7.71 -4.61
N VAL A 215 -14.20 -7.54 -5.40
CA VAL A 215 -15.06 -6.35 -5.40
C VAL A 215 -16.33 -6.66 -4.65
N LEU A 216 -16.61 -5.91 -3.59
CA LEU A 216 -17.79 -6.08 -2.73
C LEU A 216 -18.66 -4.83 -2.76
N ASN A 217 -19.98 -5.03 -2.73
CA ASN A 217 -20.89 -3.94 -2.48
C ASN A 217 -20.71 -3.43 -1.05
N ARG A 218 -20.51 -2.13 -0.88
CA ARG A 218 -20.27 -1.55 0.45
C ARG A 218 -21.48 -1.59 1.38
N LYS A 219 -22.71 -1.66 0.85
CA LYS A 219 -23.94 -1.61 1.63
C LYS A 219 -24.26 -2.95 2.31
N ASP A 220 -24.04 -4.06 1.62
CA ASP A 220 -24.44 -5.39 2.07
C ASP A 220 -23.31 -6.42 2.04
N PHE A 221 -22.10 -6.02 1.63
CA PHE A 221 -20.89 -6.82 1.56
C PHE A 221 -20.98 -8.02 0.60
N THR A 222 -21.98 -8.03 -0.27
CA THR A 222 -22.07 -9.08 -1.30
C THR A 222 -20.93 -8.95 -2.29
N LYS A 223 -20.32 -10.09 -2.65
CA LYS A 223 -19.30 -10.12 -3.69
C LYS A 223 -19.92 -9.87 -5.06
N ILE A 224 -19.48 -8.79 -5.73
CA ILE A 224 -19.91 -8.43 -7.08
C ILE A 224 -19.04 -9.12 -8.13
N HIS A 225 -17.70 -9.04 -7.95
CA HIS A 225 -16.74 -9.53 -8.93
C HIS A 225 -15.46 -10.06 -8.27
N THR A 226 -14.66 -10.77 -9.05
CA THR A 226 -13.29 -11.20 -8.69
C THR A 226 -12.35 -10.89 -9.82
N ILE A 227 -11.43 -9.97 -9.61
CA ILE A 227 -10.38 -9.61 -10.55
C ILE A 227 -9.21 -10.56 -10.32
N ARG A 228 -8.85 -11.36 -11.32
CA ARG A 228 -7.68 -12.25 -11.28
C ARG A 228 -6.47 -11.49 -11.75
N MET A 229 -5.38 -11.48 -10.98
CA MET A 229 -4.21 -10.64 -11.24
C MET A 229 -3.16 -11.31 -12.14
N LYS A 230 -3.18 -12.64 -12.25
CA LYS A 230 -2.26 -13.41 -13.10
C LYS A 230 -2.18 -12.95 -14.57
N PRO A 231 -3.27 -12.56 -15.27
CA PRO A 231 -3.18 -12.07 -16.66
C PRO A 231 -2.33 -10.80 -16.82
N TYR A 232 -2.10 -10.07 -15.72
CA TYR A 232 -1.33 -8.81 -15.70
C TYR A 232 0.06 -9.00 -15.12
N ASN A 233 0.48 -10.24 -14.79
CA ASN A 233 1.74 -10.58 -14.13
C ASN A 233 1.91 -9.86 -12.77
N ILE A 234 0.83 -9.61 -12.06
CA ILE A 234 0.83 -9.09 -10.70
C ILE A 234 0.79 -10.28 -9.75
N ILE A 235 1.85 -10.43 -8.95
CA ILE A 235 2.08 -11.61 -8.11
C ILE A 235 1.51 -11.39 -6.71
N THR A 236 1.65 -10.15 -6.18
CA THR A 236 1.13 -9.78 -4.86
C THR A 236 0.27 -8.53 -4.95
N VAL A 237 -0.67 -8.38 -4.01
CA VAL A 237 -1.45 -7.16 -3.82
C VAL A 237 -1.32 -6.76 -2.37
N CYS A 238 -0.33 -5.90 -2.08
CA CYS A 238 0.00 -5.49 -0.72
C CYS A 238 -0.59 -4.14 -0.33
N GLY A 239 -0.96 -3.30 -1.28
CA GLY A 239 -1.65 -2.04 -1.03
C GLY A 239 -2.62 -1.71 -2.15
N LEU A 240 -3.75 -1.09 -1.81
CA LEU A 240 -4.75 -0.66 -2.77
C LEU A 240 -5.25 0.76 -2.50
N TYR A 241 -5.46 1.52 -3.56
CA TYR A 241 -6.14 2.80 -3.55
C TYR A 241 -7.16 2.89 -4.68
N ALA A 242 -8.42 3.16 -4.38
CA ALA A 242 -9.45 3.40 -5.37
C ALA A 242 -9.73 4.91 -5.48
N LYS A 243 -9.44 5.50 -6.64
CA LYS A 243 -9.80 6.88 -6.93
C LYS A 243 -11.31 7.04 -7.10
N ASP A 244 -11.93 6.04 -7.67
CA ASP A 244 -13.36 5.87 -7.89
C ASP A 244 -13.66 4.37 -8.12
N ASP A 245 -14.90 4.01 -8.46
CA ASP A 245 -15.29 2.61 -8.68
C ASP A 245 -14.60 1.96 -9.90
N PHE A 246 -13.95 2.74 -10.75
CA PHE A 246 -13.41 2.29 -12.05
C PHE A 246 -11.90 2.48 -12.19
N ASN A 247 -11.26 3.17 -11.26
CA ASN A 247 -9.82 3.43 -11.29
C ASN A 247 -9.18 2.94 -10.00
N LEU A 248 -8.54 1.78 -10.08
CA LEU A 248 -7.90 1.10 -8.97
C LEU A 248 -6.39 1.09 -9.14
N TYR A 249 -5.67 1.55 -8.14
CA TYR A 249 -4.22 1.54 -8.06
C TYR A 249 -3.77 0.58 -6.97
N GLY A 250 -2.60 -0.01 -7.13
CA GLY A 250 -2.04 -0.86 -6.09
C GLY A 250 -0.57 -1.11 -6.28
N VAL A 251 0.02 -1.84 -5.34
CA VAL A 251 1.43 -2.21 -5.35
C VAL A 251 1.60 -3.73 -5.38
N ASP A 252 2.53 -4.17 -6.23
CA ASP A 252 3.08 -5.53 -6.24
C ASP A 252 4.46 -5.47 -5.61
N ARG A 253 4.53 -5.82 -4.32
CA ARG A 253 5.74 -5.81 -3.51
C ARG A 253 6.86 -6.63 -4.13
N ASN A 254 6.54 -7.84 -4.57
CA ASN A 254 7.53 -8.79 -5.06
C ASN A 254 8.19 -8.33 -6.37
N SER A 255 7.45 -7.62 -7.21
CA SER A 255 7.97 -7.09 -8.48
C SER A 255 8.41 -5.62 -8.39
N LYS A 256 8.24 -4.97 -7.22
CA LYS A 256 8.47 -3.53 -7.01
C LYS A 256 7.72 -2.67 -8.02
N ASN A 257 6.50 -3.06 -8.36
CA ASN A 257 5.67 -2.38 -9.34
C ASN A 257 4.50 -1.67 -8.67
N MET A 258 4.16 -0.51 -9.21
CA MET A 258 2.83 0.09 -9.06
C MET A 258 1.97 -0.31 -10.27
N PHE A 259 0.72 -0.65 -10.03
CA PHE A 259 -0.24 -0.93 -11.10
C PHE A 259 -1.44 0.00 -11.05
N HIS A 260 -2.02 0.27 -12.22
CA HIS A 260 -3.30 0.94 -12.40
C HIS A 260 -4.20 0.07 -13.25
N LEU A 261 -5.37 -0.27 -12.74
CA LEU A 261 -6.42 -0.97 -13.45
C LEU A 261 -7.57 -0.02 -13.74
N THR A 262 -7.96 0.07 -15.02
CA THR A 262 -9.21 0.70 -15.43
C THR A 262 -10.28 -0.38 -15.57
N LEU A 263 -11.40 -0.19 -14.91
CA LEU A 263 -12.51 -1.15 -14.86
C LEU A 263 -13.72 -0.62 -15.61
N ASP A 264 -14.52 -1.51 -16.19
CA ASP A 264 -15.84 -1.17 -16.71
C ASP A 264 -16.93 -1.26 -15.60
N SER A 265 -18.19 -1.02 -15.96
CA SER A 265 -19.33 -1.09 -15.04
C SER A 265 -19.61 -2.50 -14.47
N ASN A 266 -19.01 -3.53 -15.01
CA ASN A 266 -19.07 -4.91 -14.51
C ASN A 266 -17.79 -5.29 -13.75
N PHE A 267 -16.91 -4.32 -13.48
CA PHE A 267 -15.59 -4.51 -12.83
C PHE A 267 -14.64 -5.40 -13.64
N ILE A 268 -14.83 -5.47 -14.96
CA ILE A 268 -13.88 -6.14 -15.85
C ILE A 268 -12.76 -5.16 -16.18
N VAL A 269 -11.52 -5.60 -16.09
CA VAL A 269 -10.36 -4.78 -16.44
C VAL A 269 -10.34 -4.52 -17.95
N THR A 270 -10.42 -3.26 -18.32
CA THR A 270 -10.37 -2.78 -19.72
C THR A 270 -8.99 -2.27 -20.11
N ASP A 271 -8.22 -1.80 -19.15
CA ASP A 271 -6.82 -1.39 -19.32
C ASP A 271 -6.03 -1.70 -18.04
N ALA A 272 -4.75 -2.07 -18.20
CA ALA A 272 -3.85 -2.33 -17.10
C ALA A 272 -2.47 -1.74 -17.42
N LYS A 273 -1.98 -0.85 -16.56
CA LYS A 273 -0.64 -0.27 -16.63
C LYS A 273 0.16 -0.71 -15.43
N ILE A 274 1.34 -1.24 -15.67
CA ILE A 274 2.28 -1.68 -14.64
C ILE A 274 3.58 -0.94 -14.85
N ILE A 275 4.07 -0.26 -13.80
CA ILE A 275 5.27 0.57 -13.86
C ILE A 275 6.18 0.21 -12.69
N GLU A 276 7.44 -0.10 -12.98
CA GLU A 276 8.47 -0.32 -11.96
C GLU A 276 8.69 0.97 -11.15
N MET A 277 8.69 0.87 -9.83
CA MET A 277 8.97 1.99 -8.94
C MET A 277 10.48 2.16 -8.76
N ASP A 278 10.95 3.42 -8.78
CA ASP A 278 12.30 3.76 -8.36
C ASP A 278 12.29 3.99 -6.83
N LEU A 279 13.03 3.15 -6.11
CA LEU A 279 13.02 3.08 -4.64
C LEU A 279 14.42 3.38 -4.08
N PRO A 280 14.91 4.63 -4.18
CA PRO A 280 16.22 4.99 -3.65
C PRO A 280 16.20 5.18 -2.13
N VAL A 281 17.38 5.20 -1.53
CA VAL A 281 17.57 5.63 -0.13
C VAL A 281 17.38 7.15 -0.03
N PRO A 282 16.75 7.66 1.04
CA PRO A 282 16.65 9.11 1.26
C PRO A 282 18.02 9.81 1.18
N GLY A 283 18.12 10.84 0.34
CA GLY A 283 19.37 11.58 0.08
C GLY A 283 20.32 10.92 -0.94
N HIS A 284 20.04 9.70 -1.39
CA HIS A 284 20.91 8.95 -2.30
C HIS A 284 20.14 8.40 -3.51
N PRO A 285 19.82 9.23 -4.52
CA PRO A 285 18.98 8.80 -5.64
C PRO A 285 19.62 7.69 -6.51
N ASP A 286 20.91 7.44 -6.34
CA ASP A 286 21.67 6.40 -7.04
C ASP A 286 21.90 5.12 -6.21
N ILE A 287 21.37 5.05 -4.98
CA ILE A 287 21.33 3.83 -4.15
C ILE A 287 19.90 3.30 -4.15
N ASN A 288 19.58 2.44 -5.10
CA ASN A 288 18.25 1.87 -5.30
C ASN A 288 18.24 0.32 -5.31
N ASN A 289 19.33 -0.31 -4.90
CA ASN A 289 19.51 -1.77 -4.91
C ASN A 289 19.26 -2.42 -3.53
N ILE A 290 18.58 -1.75 -2.62
CA ILE A 290 18.24 -2.36 -1.34
C ILE A 290 17.23 -3.48 -1.61
N THR A 291 17.67 -4.69 -1.31
CA THR A 291 16.96 -5.93 -1.68
C THR A 291 15.58 -5.99 -1.05
N ALA A 292 15.42 -5.41 0.13
CA ALA A 292 14.16 -5.40 0.86
C ALA A 292 13.66 -3.96 1.10
N PHE A 293 13.14 -3.35 0.04
CA PHE A 293 12.16 -2.29 0.18
C PHE A 293 10.80 -2.86 -0.23
N PRO A 294 10.15 -3.63 0.64
CA PRO A 294 8.79 -4.07 0.40
C PRO A 294 7.88 -2.86 0.49
N VAL A 295 7.41 -2.38 -0.65
CA VAL A 295 6.36 -1.36 -0.69
C VAL A 295 5.05 -2.07 -0.41
N GLU A 296 4.39 -1.71 0.68
CA GLU A 296 3.20 -2.43 1.17
C GLU A 296 1.93 -1.60 1.12
N SER A 297 2.03 -0.29 0.94
CA SER A 297 0.85 0.55 0.90
C SER A 297 0.91 1.64 -0.15
N ILE A 298 -0.26 2.14 -0.52
CA ILE A 298 -0.40 3.22 -1.50
C ILE A 298 -1.61 4.09 -1.16
N THR A 299 -1.44 5.40 -1.23
CA THR A 299 -2.54 6.37 -1.20
C THR A 299 -2.29 7.52 -2.16
N MET A 300 -3.32 8.33 -2.39
CA MET A 300 -3.22 9.51 -3.26
C MET A 300 -3.76 10.74 -2.53
N ASP A 301 -3.07 11.86 -2.65
CA ASP A 301 -3.56 13.14 -2.14
C ASP A 301 -4.59 13.80 -3.08
N ASP A 302 -5.14 14.92 -2.65
CA ASP A 302 -6.17 15.68 -3.38
C ASP A 302 -5.69 16.35 -4.67
N VAL A 303 -4.36 16.39 -4.89
CA VAL A 303 -3.76 16.91 -6.14
C VAL A 303 -3.21 15.78 -7.03
N GLY A 304 -3.49 14.51 -6.69
CA GLY A 304 -3.16 13.35 -7.50
C GLY A 304 -1.71 12.88 -7.37
N ARG A 305 -1.04 13.11 -6.24
CA ARG A 305 0.29 12.55 -5.94
C ARG A 305 0.14 11.27 -5.17
N PHE A 306 0.88 10.24 -5.55
CA PHE A 306 0.93 8.98 -4.82
C PHE A 306 1.94 9.05 -3.68
N TYR A 307 1.58 8.43 -2.56
CA TYR A 307 2.44 8.19 -1.42
C TYR A 307 2.43 6.70 -1.12
N CYS A 308 3.62 6.16 -0.91
CA CYS A 308 3.82 4.75 -0.59
C CYS A 308 4.76 4.63 0.61
N THR A 309 4.54 3.63 1.44
CA THR A 309 5.45 3.28 2.54
C THR A 309 6.00 1.88 2.36
N ILE A 310 7.05 1.58 3.12
CA ILE A 310 7.65 0.26 3.15
C ILE A 310 7.56 -0.33 4.55
N ASP A 311 7.43 -1.65 4.64
CA ASP A 311 7.69 -2.41 5.86
C ASP A 311 9.18 -2.79 5.93
N PRO A 312 9.93 -2.31 6.93
CA PRO A 312 11.35 -2.61 7.07
C PRO A 312 11.58 -3.98 7.71
N TRP A 313 11.57 -5.06 6.94
CA TRP A 313 11.85 -6.41 7.44
C TRP A 313 13.24 -6.54 8.06
N GLU A 314 13.30 -6.86 9.34
CA GLU A 314 14.53 -6.87 10.14
C GLU A 314 15.71 -7.62 9.49
N ASP A 315 15.47 -8.79 8.92
CA ASP A 315 16.53 -9.62 8.34
C ASP A 315 17.11 -9.05 7.03
N TYR A 316 16.34 -8.25 6.30
CA TYR A 316 16.66 -7.83 4.93
C TYR A 316 16.80 -6.32 4.79
N TYR A 317 16.27 -5.52 5.70
CA TYR A 317 16.32 -4.06 5.65
C TYR A 317 17.73 -3.52 5.94
N LYS A 318 18.62 -3.72 5.00
CA LYS A 318 20.01 -3.29 5.10
C LYS A 318 20.59 -2.97 3.73
N PRO A 319 21.44 -1.94 3.65
CA PRO A 319 22.13 -1.61 2.39
C PRO A 319 23.14 -2.70 2.03
N ASP A 320 23.38 -2.85 0.71
CA ASP A 320 24.46 -3.68 0.20
C ASP A 320 25.82 -3.24 0.82
N PRO A 321 26.78 -4.17 1.05
CA PRO A 321 28.09 -3.82 1.59
C PRO A 321 28.85 -2.73 0.86
N LEU A 322 28.65 -2.55 -0.45
CA LEU A 322 29.25 -1.46 -1.22
C LEU A 322 28.57 -0.13 -0.96
N ASP A 323 27.25 -0.13 -0.93
CA ASP A 323 26.45 1.06 -0.67
C ASP A 323 26.58 1.52 0.78
N LYS A 324 26.73 0.58 1.72
CA LYS A 324 26.98 0.88 3.15
C LYS A 324 28.16 1.84 3.37
N LYS A 325 29.20 1.81 2.52
CA LYS A 325 30.37 2.71 2.59
C LYS A 325 30.08 4.13 2.15
N ARG A 326 28.96 4.35 1.48
CA ARG A 326 28.54 5.63 0.93
C ARG A 326 27.57 6.36 1.84
N LEU A 327 26.96 5.63 2.78
CA LEU A 327 26.00 6.14 3.75
C LEU A 327 26.70 6.73 4.96
N THR A 328 26.13 7.78 5.52
CA THR A 328 26.57 8.39 6.79
C THR A 328 26.23 7.49 7.97
N PHE A 329 26.82 7.78 9.12
CA PHE A 329 26.48 7.07 10.38
C PHE A 329 25.00 7.26 10.76
N GLU A 330 24.43 8.43 10.53
CA GLU A 330 23.02 8.71 10.79
C GLU A 330 22.10 7.86 9.91
N GLU A 331 22.36 7.77 8.61
CA GLU A 331 21.58 6.94 7.68
C GLU A 331 21.69 5.45 8.00
N LEU A 332 22.89 4.98 8.36
CA LEU A 332 23.07 3.61 8.84
C LEU A 332 22.29 3.33 10.12
N THR A 333 22.16 4.35 10.98
CA THR A 333 21.35 4.25 12.21
C THR A 333 19.85 4.13 11.87
N MET A 334 19.35 4.80 10.82
CA MET A 334 17.96 4.65 10.36
C MET A 334 17.66 3.19 9.97
N PHE A 335 18.57 2.56 9.21
CA PHE A 335 18.44 1.13 8.89
C PHE A 335 18.47 0.23 10.12
N GLN A 336 19.36 0.51 11.08
CA GLN A 336 19.48 -0.27 12.32
C GLN A 336 18.25 -0.14 13.23
N LYS A 337 17.56 0.98 13.16
CA LYS A 337 16.32 1.24 13.89
C LYS A 337 15.07 0.83 13.12
N PHE A 338 15.23 0.26 11.92
CA PHE A 338 14.12 -0.12 11.06
C PHE A 338 13.15 1.05 10.80
N VAL A 339 13.70 2.26 10.54
CA VAL A 339 12.88 3.43 10.22
C VAL A 339 12.30 3.26 8.83
N PRO A 340 10.97 3.25 8.65
CA PRO A 340 10.35 3.16 7.33
C PRO A 340 10.69 4.37 6.46
N ILE A 341 10.40 4.25 5.17
CA ILE A 341 10.62 5.30 4.18
C ILE A 341 9.30 5.66 3.53
N LEU A 342 9.04 6.97 3.42
CA LEU A 342 7.91 7.51 2.67
C LEU A 342 8.39 7.95 1.28
N PHE A 343 7.84 7.32 0.26
CA PHE A 343 8.01 7.66 -1.14
C PHE A 343 6.87 8.56 -1.62
N LYS A 344 7.17 9.45 -2.55
CA LYS A 344 6.18 10.27 -3.23
C LYS A 344 6.43 10.28 -4.72
N PHE A 345 5.43 9.91 -5.49
CA PHE A 345 5.50 9.80 -6.94
C PHE A 345 4.57 10.79 -7.65
N GLN A 346 4.95 11.17 -8.86
CA GLN A 346 4.04 11.91 -9.74
C GLN A 346 3.00 10.95 -10.33
N SER A 347 1.78 11.45 -10.55
CA SER A 347 0.76 10.71 -11.27
C SER A 347 1.07 10.70 -12.77
N SER A 348 1.90 9.79 -13.21
CA SER A 348 2.26 9.61 -14.63
C SER A 348 1.66 8.34 -15.25
N PHE A 349 0.45 7.95 -14.78
CA PHE A 349 -0.33 6.86 -15.38
C PHE A 349 -1.17 7.36 -16.55
#